data_a3511f974f53bc2d31a484c3fe9386e7
#
_entry.id   a3511f974f53bc2d31a484c3fe9386e7
#
_cell.length_a   1.000
_cell.length_b   1.000
_cell.length_c   1.000
_cell.angle_alpha   90.00
_cell.angle_beta   90.00
_cell.angle_gamma   90.00
#
_symmetry.space_group_name_H-M   'P 1'
#
loop_
_entity.id
_entity.type
_entity.pdbx_description
1 polymer ?
#
loop_
_entity_poly.entity_id
_entity_poly.type
_entity_poly.pdbx_seq_one_letter_code
_entity_poly.pdbx_strand_id
1 'polypeptide(L)'
;MNYNELSKAAHKIAVNHGFWSKKSNEHYMMLVVVEIGETVEAHRNRRYADIKAFEQGTLPCVVNFERFIKDTIEDEMADIAIWLADIAGALGINFDKMNPCRYHRAFDKFSFTENAFALTKGLCRDTIAIEKRIQFGMEYVFKWAKELKIDLPYFINLKMKYNANRPLKNGKAY
;
A
#
# COMPACT_ATOMS: atom_id res chain seq x y z
N MET A 1 4.89 3.91 12.67
CA MET A 1 4.24 4.89 11.75
C MET A 1 2.86 5.19 12.27
N ASN A 2 2.46 6.47 12.30
CA ASN A 2 1.12 6.90 12.69
C ASN A 2 0.19 6.81 11.48
N TYR A 3 -0.89 6.02 11.58
CA TYR A 3 -1.81 5.79 10.45
C TYR A 3 -2.63 7.05 10.11
N ASN A 4 -2.99 7.88 11.08
CA ASN A 4 -3.73 9.12 10.82
C ASN A 4 -2.88 10.15 10.07
N GLU A 5 -1.59 10.26 10.39
CA GLU A 5 -0.66 11.13 9.66
C GLU A 5 -0.42 10.62 8.24
N LEU A 6 -0.22 9.31 8.07
CA LEU A 6 -0.09 8.69 6.76
C LEU A 6 -1.33 8.95 5.91
N SER A 7 -2.54 8.76 6.47
CA SER A 7 -3.80 8.98 5.75
C SER A 7 -3.95 10.41 5.25
N LYS A 8 -3.63 11.39 6.09
CA LYS A 8 -3.65 12.81 5.68
C LYS A 8 -2.66 13.11 4.56
N ALA A 9 -1.45 12.57 4.67
CA ALA A 9 -0.39 12.80 3.68
C ALA A 9 -0.69 12.11 2.35
N ALA A 10 -1.12 10.84 2.37
CA ALA A 10 -1.45 10.07 1.19
C ALA A 10 -2.63 10.71 0.43
N HIS A 11 -3.71 11.05 1.16
CA HIS A 11 -4.88 11.68 0.55
C HIS A 11 -4.54 13.04 -0.08
N LYS A 12 -3.73 13.86 0.59
CA LYS A 12 -3.28 15.14 0.02
C LYS A 12 -2.53 14.95 -1.31
N ILE A 13 -1.62 13.97 -1.38
CA ILE A 13 -0.89 13.67 -2.63
C ILE A 13 -1.85 13.18 -3.70
N ALA A 14 -2.74 12.24 -3.40
CA ALA A 14 -3.68 11.68 -4.36
C ALA A 14 -4.63 12.74 -4.93
N VAL A 15 -5.15 13.65 -4.10
CA VAL A 15 -5.98 14.78 -4.55
C VAL A 15 -5.19 15.69 -5.48
N ASN A 16 -3.95 16.05 -5.11
CA ASN A 16 -3.10 16.92 -5.93
C ASN A 16 -2.76 16.29 -7.30
N HIS A 17 -2.73 14.97 -7.37
CA HIS A 17 -2.47 14.20 -8.60
C HIS A 17 -3.74 13.81 -9.37
N GLY A 18 -4.91 14.31 -8.95
CA GLY A 18 -6.18 14.15 -9.67
C GLY A 18 -6.80 12.75 -9.59
N PHE A 19 -6.39 11.93 -8.63
CA PHE A 19 -6.99 10.60 -8.45
C PHE A 19 -8.41 10.65 -7.89
N TRP A 20 -8.74 11.71 -7.14
CA TRP A 20 -10.07 11.84 -6.56
C TRP A 20 -11.03 12.53 -7.51
N SER A 21 -11.98 11.76 -7.99
CA SER A 21 -13.13 12.18 -8.79
C SER A 21 -14.41 11.62 -8.16
N LYS A 22 -15.58 11.85 -8.78
CA LYS A 22 -16.86 11.27 -8.32
C LYS A 22 -16.91 9.75 -8.63
N LYS A 23 -16.12 8.95 -7.92
CA LYS A 23 -16.10 7.48 -8.00
C LYS A 23 -16.62 6.87 -6.71
N SER A 24 -17.06 5.61 -6.79
CA SER A 24 -17.52 4.87 -5.61
C SER A 24 -16.36 4.35 -4.77
N ASN A 25 -16.64 3.98 -3.54
CA ASN A 25 -15.64 3.35 -2.66
C ASN A 25 -15.13 2.03 -3.24
N GLU A 26 -15.99 1.28 -3.94
CA GLU A 26 -15.63 0.02 -4.59
C GLU A 26 -14.57 0.24 -5.69
N HIS A 27 -14.67 1.36 -6.41
CA HIS A 27 -13.64 1.71 -7.39
C HIS A 27 -12.27 1.84 -6.73
N TYR A 28 -12.16 2.61 -5.65
CA TYR A 28 -10.87 2.79 -4.94
C TYR A 28 -10.40 1.51 -4.25
N MET A 29 -11.31 0.73 -3.68
CA MET A 29 -10.98 -0.58 -3.11
C MET A 29 -10.46 -1.55 -4.17
N MET A 30 -10.99 -1.47 -5.40
CA MET A 30 -10.46 -2.28 -6.52
C MET A 30 -9.00 -1.90 -6.86
N LEU A 31 -8.63 -0.61 -6.75
CA LEU A 31 -7.22 -0.23 -6.96
C LEU A 31 -6.30 -0.87 -5.89
N VAL A 32 -6.75 -0.96 -4.63
CA VAL A 32 -6.00 -1.73 -3.61
C VAL A 32 -5.85 -3.21 -4.02
N VAL A 33 -6.89 -3.82 -4.58
CA VAL A 33 -6.83 -5.22 -5.05
C VAL A 33 -5.85 -5.36 -6.22
N VAL A 34 -5.72 -4.36 -7.08
CA VAL A 34 -4.71 -4.34 -8.15
C VAL A 34 -3.31 -4.38 -7.56
N GLU A 35 -3.00 -3.54 -6.57
CA GLU A 35 -1.67 -3.54 -5.93
C GLU A 35 -1.37 -4.86 -5.21
N ILE A 36 -2.39 -5.54 -4.64
CA ILE A 36 -2.22 -6.90 -4.11
C ILE A 36 -1.84 -7.88 -5.24
N GLY A 37 -2.45 -7.75 -6.41
CA GLY A 37 -2.11 -8.54 -7.58
C GLY A 37 -0.68 -8.26 -8.08
N GLU A 38 -0.27 -6.98 -8.13
CA GLU A 38 1.08 -6.55 -8.50
C GLU A 38 2.12 -7.08 -7.50
N THR A 39 1.81 -7.07 -6.19
CA THR A 39 2.65 -7.69 -5.15
C THR A 39 2.86 -9.20 -5.41
N VAL A 40 1.80 -9.93 -5.77
CA VAL A 40 1.90 -11.36 -6.13
C VAL A 40 2.73 -11.56 -7.38
N GLU A 41 2.58 -10.71 -8.39
CA GLU A 41 3.38 -10.79 -9.63
C GLU A 41 4.86 -10.49 -9.36
N ALA A 42 5.17 -9.49 -8.54
CA ALA A 42 6.53 -9.21 -8.09
C ALA A 42 7.15 -10.43 -7.38
N HIS A 43 6.39 -11.08 -6.48
CA HIS A 43 6.83 -12.29 -5.79
C HIS A 43 7.07 -13.47 -6.75
N ARG A 44 6.18 -13.71 -7.71
CA ARG A 44 6.34 -14.76 -8.74
C ARG A 44 7.60 -14.57 -9.56
N ASN A 45 7.94 -13.31 -9.86
CA ASN A 45 9.12 -12.93 -10.62
C ASN A 45 10.37 -12.74 -9.77
N ARG A 46 10.29 -12.98 -8.43
CA ARG A 46 11.39 -12.80 -7.47
C ARG A 46 11.99 -11.39 -7.52
N ARG A 47 11.15 -10.38 -7.68
CA ARG A 47 11.56 -8.98 -7.68
C ARG A 47 11.61 -8.46 -6.26
N TYR A 48 12.80 -8.23 -5.77
CA TYR A 48 13.08 -7.66 -4.45
C TYR A 48 13.84 -6.35 -4.61
N ALA A 49 13.61 -5.42 -3.69
CA ALA A 49 14.30 -4.14 -3.68
C ALA A 49 15.80 -4.32 -3.41
N ASP A 50 16.63 -3.69 -4.23
CA ASP A 50 18.07 -3.58 -3.96
C ASP A 50 18.36 -2.26 -3.24
N ILE A 51 18.13 -2.26 -1.92
CA ILE A 51 18.32 -1.07 -1.06
C ILE A 51 19.78 -0.62 -1.12
N LYS A 52 20.74 -1.56 -1.13
CA LYS A 52 22.15 -1.23 -1.16
C LYS A 52 22.51 -0.47 -2.44
N ALA A 53 22.07 -0.97 -3.59
CA ALA A 53 22.30 -0.28 -4.86
C ALA A 53 21.54 1.06 -4.93
N PHE A 54 20.33 1.13 -4.36
CA PHE A 54 19.54 2.37 -4.28
C PHE A 54 20.27 3.46 -3.47
N GLU A 55 20.79 3.12 -2.29
CA GLU A 55 21.48 4.08 -1.40
C GLU A 55 22.86 4.49 -1.91
N GLN A 56 23.57 3.61 -2.61
CA GLN A 56 24.87 3.89 -3.23
C GLN A 56 24.75 4.52 -4.63
N GLY A 57 23.55 4.59 -5.17
CA GLY A 57 23.34 5.13 -6.52
C GLY A 57 23.65 6.62 -6.61
N THR A 58 24.38 7.00 -7.66
CA THR A 58 24.77 8.39 -7.96
C THR A 58 23.78 9.11 -8.88
N LEU A 59 22.76 8.41 -9.38
CA LEU A 59 21.73 8.97 -10.24
C LEU A 59 20.70 9.77 -9.43
N PRO A 60 19.88 10.62 -10.07
CA PRO A 60 18.76 11.27 -9.40
C PRO A 60 17.86 10.27 -8.67
N CYS A 61 17.33 10.65 -7.52
CA CYS A 61 16.57 9.77 -6.63
C CYS A 61 15.41 9.06 -7.35
N VAL A 62 14.73 9.74 -8.27
CA VAL A 62 13.64 9.16 -9.09
C VAL A 62 14.16 8.02 -9.96
N VAL A 63 15.30 8.22 -10.63
CA VAL A 63 15.89 7.20 -11.51
C VAL A 63 16.38 6.00 -10.71
N ASN A 64 17.01 6.23 -9.55
CA ASN A 64 17.42 5.15 -8.66
C ASN A 64 16.23 4.37 -8.13
N PHE A 65 15.13 5.07 -7.78
CA PHE A 65 13.91 4.42 -7.32
C PHE A 65 13.33 3.52 -8.43
N GLU A 66 13.20 4.01 -9.65
CA GLU A 66 12.68 3.24 -10.78
C GLU A 66 13.56 2.02 -11.13
N ARG A 67 14.86 2.13 -10.89
CA ARG A 67 15.79 1.05 -11.23
C ARG A 67 15.88 -0.04 -10.16
N PHE A 68 15.82 0.31 -8.88
CA PHE A 68 16.17 -0.60 -7.79
C PHE A 68 15.01 -0.91 -6.82
N ILE A 69 13.95 -0.10 -6.84
CA ILE A 69 12.83 -0.23 -5.89
C ILE A 69 11.51 -0.53 -6.60
N LYS A 70 11.23 0.22 -7.69
CA LYS A 70 9.94 0.16 -8.37
C LYS A 70 9.59 -1.27 -8.85
N ASP A 71 8.31 -1.62 -8.77
CA ASP A 71 7.73 -2.90 -9.17
C ASP A 71 8.31 -4.11 -8.39
N THR A 72 8.85 -3.89 -7.18
CA THR A 72 9.31 -4.93 -6.25
C THR A 72 8.24 -5.27 -5.21
N ILE A 73 8.39 -6.39 -4.49
CA ILE A 73 7.45 -6.78 -3.43
C ILE A 73 7.30 -5.65 -2.40
N GLU A 74 8.41 -5.05 -2.01
CA GLU A 74 8.48 -3.97 -1.02
C GLU A 74 7.74 -2.71 -1.49
N ASP A 75 7.90 -2.37 -2.76
CA ASP A 75 7.24 -1.21 -3.40
C ASP A 75 5.73 -1.43 -3.49
N GLU A 76 5.30 -2.60 -3.97
CA GLU A 76 3.89 -2.93 -4.13
C GLU A 76 3.17 -3.07 -2.77
N MET A 77 3.85 -3.60 -1.75
CA MET A 77 3.30 -3.60 -0.39
C MET A 77 3.14 -2.18 0.17
N ALA A 78 4.04 -1.27 -0.18
CA ALA A 78 3.91 0.14 0.17
C ALA A 78 2.71 0.78 -0.55
N ASP A 79 2.46 0.45 -1.83
CA ASP A 79 1.29 0.95 -2.55
C ASP A 79 -0.03 0.46 -1.96
N ILE A 80 -0.12 -0.81 -1.53
CA ILE A 80 -1.29 -1.30 -0.78
C ILE A 80 -1.57 -0.40 0.44
N ALA A 81 -0.53 -0.14 1.24
CA ALA A 81 -0.68 0.67 2.46
C ALA A 81 -1.04 2.14 2.14
N ILE A 82 -0.45 2.72 1.09
CA ILE A 82 -0.70 4.10 0.66
C ILE A 82 -2.13 4.25 0.14
N TRP A 83 -2.63 3.32 -0.69
CA TRP A 83 -4.02 3.35 -1.16
C TRP A 83 -5.03 3.21 -0.03
N LEU A 84 -4.81 2.29 0.91
CA LEU A 84 -5.67 2.15 2.09
C LEU A 84 -5.65 3.42 2.96
N ALA A 85 -4.50 4.03 3.13
CA ALA A 85 -4.34 5.27 3.87
C ALA A 85 -5.03 6.45 3.15
N ASP A 86 -4.92 6.53 1.82
CA ASP A 86 -5.59 7.54 1.01
C ASP A 86 -7.11 7.45 1.15
N ILE A 87 -7.68 6.25 1.01
CA ILE A 87 -9.13 6.03 1.20
C ILE A 87 -9.55 6.40 2.63
N ALA A 88 -8.73 6.03 3.64
CA ALA A 88 -8.99 6.41 5.02
C ALA A 88 -9.01 7.92 5.21
N GLY A 89 -8.09 8.64 4.56
CA GLY A 89 -8.05 10.11 4.56
C GLY A 89 -9.29 10.74 3.94
N ALA A 90 -9.74 10.22 2.80
CA ALA A 90 -10.94 10.67 2.11
C ALA A 90 -12.22 10.47 2.95
N LEU A 91 -12.31 9.34 3.67
CA LEU A 91 -13.45 9.02 4.53
C LEU A 91 -13.36 9.63 5.93
N GLY A 92 -12.29 10.34 6.25
CA GLY A 92 -12.09 10.95 7.57
C GLY A 92 -11.94 9.93 8.70
N ILE A 93 -11.41 8.75 8.40
CA ILE A 93 -11.22 7.67 9.39
C ILE A 93 -10.18 8.12 10.43
N ASN A 94 -10.52 7.95 11.70
CA ASN A 94 -9.61 8.17 12.81
C ASN A 94 -9.25 6.83 13.47
N PHE A 95 -8.08 6.31 13.16
CA PHE A 95 -7.62 5.02 13.67
C PHE A 95 -7.44 4.99 15.20
N ASP A 96 -7.15 6.13 15.84
CA ASP A 96 -6.99 6.20 17.30
C ASP A 96 -8.32 5.94 18.05
N LYS A 97 -9.46 6.14 17.37
CA LYS A 97 -10.80 5.86 17.91
C LYS A 97 -11.30 4.44 17.61
N MET A 98 -10.51 3.65 16.91
CA MET A 98 -10.90 2.29 16.51
C MET A 98 -10.24 1.27 17.43
N ASN A 99 -11.01 0.27 17.86
CA ASN A 99 -10.42 -0.88 18.54
C ASN A 99 -9.57 -1.70 17.56
N PRO A 100 -8.39 -2.19 17.94
CA PRO A 100 -7.57 -3.04 17.10
C PRO A 100 -8.35 -4.25 16.57
N CYS A 101 -8.08 -4.65 15.34
CA CYS A 101 -8.69 -5.83 14.77
C CYS A 101 -8.26 -7.08 15.53
N ARG A 102 -9.22 -7.84 16.04
CA ARG A 102 -8.97 -9.15 16.66
C ARG A 102 -8.67 -10.19 15.58
N TYR A 103 -7.58 -9.97 14.88
CA TYR A 103 -7.18 -10.84 13.79
C TYR A 103 -5.82 -11.47 14.12
N HIS A 104 -5.80 -12.80 14.19
CA HIS A 104 -4.59 -13.57 14.39
C HIS A 104 -4.36 -14.48 13.19
N ARG A 105 -3.31 -14.20 12.43
CA ARG A 105 -2.88 -15.06 11.34
C ARG A 105 -1.39 -15.38 11.53
N ALA A 106 -1.08 -16.66 11.52
CA ALA A 106 0.27 -17.15 11.46
C ALA A 106 0.74 -17.10 10.00
N PHE A 107 1.28 -15.95 9.56
CA PHE A 107 1.65 -15.71 8.16
C PHE A 107 2.66 -16.71 7.62
N ASP A 108 3.54 -17.22 8.49
CA ASP A 108 4.56 -18.24 8.21
C ASP A 108 3.98 -19.62 7.85
N LYS A 109 2.73 -19.88 8.25
CA LYS A 109 2.03 -21.14 7.95
C LYS A 109 1.30 -21.17 6.62
N PHE A 110 1.34 -20.06 5.87
CA PHE A 110 0.64 -19.91 4.60
C PHE A 110 1.60 -19.39 3.54
N SER A 111 1.41 -19.82 2.31
CA SER A 111 2.14 -19.30 1.17
C SER A 111 1.89 -17.79 0.98
N PHE A 112 2.75 -17.14 0.22
CA PHE A 112 2.61 -15.74 -0.13
C PHE A 112 1.25 -15.45 -0.79
N THR A 113 0.85 -16.29 -1.75
CA THR A 113 -0.42 -16.15 -2.48
C THR A 113 -1.63 -16.39 -1.60
N GLU A 114 -1.57 -17.30 -0.63
CA GLU A 114 -2.65 -17.51 0.34
C GLU A 114 -2.78 -16.32 1.29
N ASN A 115 -1.68 -15.67 1.64
CA ASN A 115 -1.69 -14.44 2.43
C ASN A 115 -2.30 -13.28 1.61
N ALA A 116 -1.90 -13.11 0.35
CA ALA A 116 -2.49 -12.13 -0.56
C ALA A 116 -4.00 -12.35 -0.76
N PHE A 117 -4.41 -13.60 -0.99
CA PHE A 117 -5.82 -13.94 -1.14
C PHE A 117 -6.64 -13.67 0.12
N ALA A 118 -6.08 -13.95 1.32
CA ALA A 118 -6.75 -13.67 2.58
C ALA A 118 -6.94 -12.17 2.82
N LEU A 119 -5.95 -11.33 2.44
CA LEU A 119 -6.08 -9.87 2.46
C LEU A 119 -7.19 -9.41 1.53
N THR A 120 -7.16 -9.84 0.27
CA THR A 120 -8.20 -9.52 -0.74
C THR A 120 -9.59 -9.90 -0.24
N LYS A 121 -9.75 -11.13 0.27
CA LYS A 121 -11.03 -11.61 0.81
C LYS A 121 -11.54 -10.75 1.98
N GLY A 122 -10.65 -10.29 2.84
CA GLY A 122 -11.02 -9.41 3.95
C GLY A 122 -11.46 -8.03 3.49
N LEU A 123 -10.77 -7.47 2.51
CA LEU A 123 -11.07 -6.16 1.92
C LEU A 123 -12.39 -6.16 1.12
N CYS A 124 -12.69 -7.25 0.42
CA CYS A 124 -13.90 -7.39 -0.41
C CYS A 124 -15.14 -7.85 0.36
N ARG A 125 -15.08 -7.92 1.69
CA ARG A 125 -16.20 -8.39 2.51
C ARG A 125 -17.26 -7.29 2.71
N ASP A 126 -18.23 -7.21 1.82
CA ASP A 126 -19.27 -6.15 1.77
C ASP A 126 -20.20 -6.12 2.99
N THR A 127 -20.34 -7.24 3.71
CA THR A 127 -21.09 -7.31 4.97
C THR A 127 -20.41 -6.59 6.15
N ILE A 128 -19.20 -6.09 5.96
CA ILE A 128 -18.42 -5.35 6.96
C ILE A 128 -18.30 -3.89 6.53
N ALA A 129 -18.51 -2.96 7.47
CA ALA A 129 -18.34 -1.53 7.21
C ALA A 129 -16.96 -1.20 6.64
N ILE A 130 -16.91 -0.28 5.68
CA ILE A 130 -15.69 0.03 4.92
C ILE A 130 -14.53 0.47 5.83
N GLU A 131 -14.83 1.21 6.89
CA GLU A 131 -13.82 1.67 7.86
C GLU A 131 -13.12 0.47 8.53
N LYS A 132 -13.88 -0.57 8.84
CA LYS A 132 -13.34 -1.80 9.43
C LYS A 132 -12.54 -2.62 8.43
N ARG A 133 -12.94 -2.63 7.16
CA ARG A 133 -12.18 -3.28 6.10
C ARG A 133 -10.84 -2.58 5.86
N ILE A 134 -10.83 -1.25 5.86
CA ILE A 134 -9.62 -0.45 5.72
C ILE A 134 -8.70 -0.65 6.93
N GLN A 135 -9.24 -0.57 8.16
CA GLN A 135 -8.47 -0.86 9.36
C GLN A 135 -7.84 -2.25 9.31
N PHE A 136 -8.63 -3.28 8.95
CA PHE A 136 -8.14 -4.64 8.77
C PHE A 136 -6.99 -4.69 7.75
N GLY A 137 -7.15 -4.08 6.59
CA GLY A 137 -6.13 -4.07 5.53
C GLY A 137 -4.84 -3.42 5.99
N MET A 138 -4.92 -2.25 6.65
CA MET A 138 -3.75 -1.56 7.21
C MET A 138 -3.01 -2.44 8.22
N GLU A 139 -3.70 -2.97 9.22
CA GLU A 139 -3.07 -3.83 10.22
C GLU A 139 -2.51 -5.12 9.61
N TYR A 140 -3.20 -5.67 8.60
CA TYR A 140 -2.78 -6.88 7.89
C TYR A 140 -1.47 -6.67 7.16
N VAL A 141 -1.40 -5.67 6.28
CA VAL A 141 -0.22 -5.45 5.44
C VAL A 141 1.02 -5.13 6.28
N PHE A 142 0.88 -4.35 7.35
CA PHE A 142 1.98 -4.07 8.27
C PHE A 142 2.48 -5.32 9.01
N LYS A 143 1.57 -6.19 9.47
CA LYS A 143 1.94 -7.46 10.12
C LYS A 143 2.59 -8.42 9.13
N TRP A 144 2.05 -8.51 7.92
CA TRP A 144 2.60 -9.37 6.86
C TRP A 144 3.98 -8.90 6.39
N ALA A 145 4.18 -7.61 6.17
CA ALA A 145 5.48 -7.05 5.86
C ALA A 145 6.52 -7.34 6.96
N LYS A 146 6.12 -7.19 8.23
CA LYS A 146 7.00 -7.54 9.36
C LYS A 146 7.43 -9.01 9.34
N GLU A 147 6.52 -9.94 9.02
CA GLU A 147 6.85 -11.37 8.88
C GLU A 147 7.83 -11.62 7.74
N LEU A 148 7.67 -10.90 6.63
CA LEU A 148 8.58 -10.93 5.50
C LEU A 148 9.91 -10.19 5.75
N LYS A 149 10.10 -9.57 6.93
CA LYS A 149 11.25 -8.75 7.30
C LYS A 149 11.41 -7.50 6.43
N ILE A 150 10.30 -6.98 5.92
CA ILE A 150 10.24 -5.75 5.12
C ILE A 150 10.03 -4.56 6.06
N ASP A 151 10.90 -3.54 5.99
CA ASP A 151 10.69 -2.24 6.65
C ASP A 151 9.65 -1.43 5.84
N LEU A 152 8.39 -1.79 5.98
CA LEU A 152 7.30 -1.15 5.25
C LEU A 152 7.23 0.37 5.47
N PRO A 153 7.43 0.93 6.68
CA PRO A 153 7.52 2.37 6.87
C PRO A 153 8.59 3.06 6.02
N TYR A 154 9.75 2.44 5.85
CA TYR A 154 10.81 2.96 4.98
C TYR A 154 10.35 3.03 3.52
N PHE A 155 9.79 1.93 2.99
CA PHE A 155 9.31 1.88 1.60
C PHE A 155 8.11 2.80 1.35
N ILE A 156 7.18 2.94 2.29
CA ILE A 156 6.10 3.93 2.22
C ILE A 156 6.68 5.35 2.08
N ASN A 157 7.69 5.71 2.88
CA ASN A 157 8.30 7.02 2.79
C ASN A 157 9.00 7.25 1.44
N LEU A 158 9.69 6.24 0.91
CA LEU A 158 10.31 6.32 -0.43
C LEU A 158 9.26 6.49 -1.51
N LYS A 159 8.22 5.66 -1.49
CA LYS A 159 7.12 5.69 -2.48
C LYS A 159 6.35 7.01 -2.43
N MET A 160 6.04 7.52 -1.25
CA MET A 160 5.38 8.82 -1.09
C MET A 160 6.19 9.96 -1.71
N LYS A 161 7.52 9.97 -1.52
CA LYS A 161 8.42 10.94 -2.16
C LYS A 161 8.45 10.78 -3.68
N TYR A 162 8.49 9.55 -4.16
CA TYR A 162 8.42 9.26 -5.59
C TYR A 162 7.10 9.74 -6.19
N ASN A 163 5.97 9.37 -5.59
CA ASN A 163 4.63 9.72 -6.06
C ASN A 163 4.40 11.23 -6.08
N ALA A 164 4.95 12.00 -5.13
CA ALA A 164 4.83 13.45 -5.10
C ALA A 164 5.46 14.15 -6.33
N ASN A 165 6.35 13.48 -7.04
CA ASN A 165 7.04 14.01 -8.24
C ASN A 165 6.49 13.44 -9.56
N ARG A 166 5.46 12.59 -9.52
CA ARG A 166 4.89 11.98 -10.74
C ARG A 166 3.90 12.93 -11.43
N PRO A 167 3.63 12.74 -12.72
CA PRO A 167 2.60 13.52 -13.44
C PRO A 167 1.19 13.16 -12.92
N LEU A 168 0.20 14.00 -13.32
CA LEU A 168 -1.21 13.76 -12.99
C LEU A 168 -1.63 12.33 -13.31
N LYS A 169 -2.34 11.70 -12.38
CA LYS A 169 -2.80 10.30 -12.44
C LYS A 169 -1.69 9.30 -12.77
N ASN A 170 -0.44 9.66 -12.52
CA ASN A 170 0.71 8.82 -12.89
C ASN A 170 0.70 8.40 -14.37
N GLY A 171 0.07 9.20 -15.26
CA GLY A 171 -0.12 8.88 -16.67
C GLY A 171 -1.20 7.83 -16.95
N LYS A 172 -1.98 7.41 -15.96
CA LYS A 172 -3.07 6.42 -16.10
C LYS A 172 -4.43 7.12 -16.34
N ALA A 173 -5.40 6.38 -16.84
CA ALA A 173 -6.76 6.90 -17.11
C ALA A 173 -7.54 7.24 -15.82
N TYR A 174 -7.26 6.51 -14.76
CA TYR A 174 -7.84 6.66 -13.42
C TYR A 174 -6.87 6.16 -12.37
#